data_8d82ed319583cda822fe745b2aa6cc56
#
_entry.id   8d82ed319583cda822fe745b2aa6cc56
#
_cell.length_a   1.000
_cell.length_b   1.000
_cell.length_c   1.000
_cell.angle_alpha   90.00
_cell.angle_beta   90.00
_cell.angle_gamma   90.00
#
_symmetry.space_group_name_H-M   'P 1'
#
loop_
_entity.id
_entity.type
_entity.pdbx_description
1 polymer ?
#
loop_
_entity_poly.entity_id
_entity_poly.type
_entity_poly.pdbx_seq_one_letter_code
_entity_poly.pdbx_strand_id
1 'polypeptide(L)'
;MLCLANEKNFEVVTAIIDEFLEIFPGEYFHIGGDEAPSHHWRHCPHCQKRMKELGVKSYAEYQNCFMNRLIDYLESKGRHCIVWNEAARGANLDKRAIIQYWKEKEKPSIDFINSGGKAILSPFSYCYLDYDYLITPLNRVYSLNSDIPGLTDEGKKNIVGVEAPIWTEYISDINRLEELLFPRIIAVSKVALAENNKSYTEFLCDVNEIRNRLSSYNFCNEKMWTKSRTSMPLGWLKFVKDHYTIDFIKEQLF
;
A
#
# COMPACT_ATOMS: atom_id res chain seq x y z
N MET A 1 10.53 -17.28 -0.36
CA MET A 1 9.31 -17.76 0.37
C MET A 1 9.74 -18.59 1.57
N LEU A 2 9.23 -18.28 2.78
CA LEU A 2 9.50 -19.02 4.00
C LEU A 2 8.63 -20.29 4.08
N CYS A 3 9.18 -21.36 4.66
CA CYS A 3 8.38 -22.53 5.05
C CYS A 3 7.69 -22.23 6.39
N LEU A 4 6.39 -21.99 6.36
CA LEU A 4 5.62 -21.61 7.55
C LEU A 4 5.40 -22.75 8.56
N ALA A 5 5.76 -23.99 8.17
CA ALA A 5 5.76 -25.14 9.06
C ALA A 5 7.05 -25.26 9.90
N ASN A 6 8.08 -24.47 9.59
CA ASN A 6 9.35 -24.50 10.31
C ASN A 6 9.36 -23.39 11.39
N GLU A 7 9.27 -23.77 12.65
CA GLU A 7 9.26 -22.85 13.78
C GLU A 7 10.50 -21.95 13.87
N LYS A 8 11.65 -22.41 13.40
CA LYS A 8 12.85 -21.56 13.30
C LYS A 8 12.65 -20.31 12.45
N ASN A 9 11.79 -20.40 11.44
CA ASN A 9 11.47 -19.22 10.63
C ASN A 9 10.67 -18.17 11.43
N PHE A 10 9.81 -18.61 12.33
CA PHE A 10 9.11 -17.69 13.24
C PHE A 10 10.10 -17.04 14.23
N GLU A 11 11.00 -17.84 14.82
CA GLU A 11 12.04 -17.34 15.74
C GLU A 11 12.95 -16.31 15.05
N VAL A 12 13.37 -16.58 13.81
CA VAL A 12 14.20 -15.63 13.05
C VAL A 12 13.44 -14.34 12.74
N VAL A 13 12.18 -14.44 12.31
CA VAL A 13 11.38 -13.24 12.01
C VAL A 13 11.14 -12.41 13.27
N THR A 14 10.82 -13.03 14.39
CA THR A 14 10.61 -12.29 15.66
C THR A 14 11.91 -11.67 16.18
N ALA A 15 13.06 -12.33 16.02
CA ALA A 15 14.36 -11.76 16.37
C ALA A 15 14.69 -10.51 15.52
N ILE A 16 14.41 -10.56 14.21
CA ILE A 16 14.54 -9.40 13.34
C ILE A 16 13.59 -8.27 13.78
N ILE A 17 12.33 -8.58 14.09
CA ILE A 17 11.36 -7.60 14.60
C ILE A 17 11.89 -6.95 15.88
N ASP A 18 12.43 -7.71 16.83
CA ASP A 18 12.97 -7.15 18.07
C ASP A 18 14.08 -6.13 17.84
N GLU A 19 15.02 -6.40 16.93
CA GLU A 19 16.07 -5.43 16.56
C GLU A 19 15.47 -4.15 15.96
N PHE A 20 14.46 -4.27 15.09
CA PHE A 20 13.79 -3.09 14.50
C PHE A 20 13.00 -2.30 15.54
N LEU A 21 12.39 -2.95 16.53
CA LEU A 21 11.63 -2.27 17.57
C LEU A 21 12.50 -1.41 18.47
N GLU A 22 13.79 -1.73 18.62
CA GLU A 22 14.76 -0.88 19.34
C GLU A 22 15.09 0.40 18.56
N ILE A 23 15.08 0.33 17.21
CA ILE A 23 15.44 1.45 16.34
C ILE A 23 14.24 2.35 16.06
N PHE A 24 13.06 1.74 15.84
CA PHE A 24 11.84 2.44 15.44
C PHE A 24 10.83 2.48 16.59
N PRO A 25 10.66 3.62 17.27
CA PRO A 25 9.79 3.72 18.44
C PRO A 25 8.30 3.88 18.09
N GLY A 26 7.91 3.94 16.81
CA GLY A 26 6.53 4.11 16.36
C GLY A 26 5.60 3.01 16.83
N GLU A 27 4.34 3.33 17.08
CA GLU A 27 3.32 2.39 17.59
C GLU A 27 2.93 1.33 16.54
N TYR A 28 3.15 1.59 15.26
CA TYR A 28 2.73 0.74 14.15
C TYR A 28 3.93 0.04 13.51
N PHE A 29 3.75 -1.23 13.18
CA PHE A 29 4.75 -2.04 12.52
C PHE A 29 4.14 -2.82 11.36
N HIS A 30 4.69 -2.64 10.15
CA HIS A 30 4.19 -3.29 8.94
C HIS A 30 4.95 -4.60 8.68
N ILE A 31 4.22 -5.72 8.55
CA ILE A 31 4.80 -7.07 8.36
C ILE A 31 4.61 -7.63 6.94
N GLY A 32 4.20 -6.81 5.98
CA GLY A 32 4.03 -7.27 4.60
C GLY A 32 2.76 -8.08 4.38
N GLY A 33 2.85 -9.19 3.69
CA GLY A 33 1.73 -10.11 3.45
C GLY A 33 1.17 -10.10 2.02
N ASP A 34 1.78 -9.31 1.14
CA ASP A 34 1.48 -9.19 -0.28
C ASP A 34 2.19 -10.26 -1.11
N GLU A 35 1.72 -10.46 -2.31
CA GLU A 35 2.35 -11.21 -3.41
C GLU A 35 3.03 -12.54 -3.00
N ALA A 36 2.41 -13.25 -2.05
CA ALA A 36 2.95 -14.50 -1.53
C ALA A 36 2.59 -15.68 -2.45
N PRO A 37 3.49 -16.15 -3.34
CA PRO A 37 3.20 -17.24 -4.26
C PRO A 37 3.06 -18.56 -3.49
N SER A 38 1.87 -19.16 -3.52
CA SER A 38 1.57 -20.40 -2.79
C SER A 38 2.27 -21.64 -3.35
N HIS A 39 2.92 -21.52 -4.50
CA HIS A 39 3.56 -22.64 -5.21
C HIS A 39 4.48 -23.49 -4.30
N HIS A 40 5.35 -22.82 -3.53
CA HIS A 40 6.28 -23.53 -2.65
C HIS A 40 5.57 -24.27 -1.50
N TRP A 41 4.52 -23.70 -0.94
CA TRP A 41 3.74 -24.37 0.12
C TRP A 41 2.97 -25.58 -0.44
N ARG A 42 2.48 -25.49 -1.68
CA ARG A 42 1.78 -26.57 -2.37
C ARG A 42 2.63 -27.84 -2.48
N HIS A 43 3.92 -27.68 -2.73
CA HIS A 43 4.86 -28.78 -2.93
C HIS A 43 5.69 -29.15 -1.69
N CYS A 44 5.54 -28.42 -0.58
CA CYS A 44 6.25 -28.69 0.66
C CYS A 44 5.47 -29.67 1.55
N PRO A 45 5.97 -30.92 1.80
CA PRO A 45 5.24 -31.90 2.62
C PRO A 45 4.97 -31.40 4.04
N HIS A 46 5.91 -30.65 4.62
CA HIS A 46 5.77 -30.08 5.96
C HIS A 46 4.64 -29.03 6.02
N CYS A 47 4.56 -28.14 5.00
CA CYS A 47 3.49 -27.16 4.92
C CYS A 47 2.15 -27.85 4.71
N GLN A 48 2.06 -28.85 3.83
CA GLN A 48 0.83 -29.60 3.60
C GLN A 48 0.33 -30.33 4.87
N LYS A 49 1.26 -30.93 5.62
CA LYS A 49 0.93 -31.54 6.91
C LYS A 49 0.43 -30.48 7.89
N ARG A 50 1.13 -29.36 8.02
CA ARG A 50 0.76 -28.27 8.94
C ARG A 50 -0.59 -27.66 8.61
N MET A 51 -0.89 -27.44 7.34
CA MET A 51 -2.23 -26.97 6.91
C MET A 51 -3.36 -27.89 7.35
N LYS A 52 -3.16 -29.19 7.24
CA LYS A 52 -4.14 -30.19 7.72
C LYS A 52 -4.33 -30.14 9.24
N GLU A 53 -3.23 -30.03 9.99
CA GLU A 53 -3.26 -29.91 11.45
C GLU A 53 -3.99 -28.64 11.90
N LEU A 54 -3.81 -27.51 11.18
CA LEU A 54 -4.48 -26.25 11.44
C LEU A 54 -5.93 -26.19 10.94
N GLY A 55 -6.35 -27.18 10.13
CA GLY A 55 -7.70 -27.22 9.56
C GLY A 55 -7.99 -26.11 8.54
N VAL A 56 -6.96 -25.47 7.98
CA VAL A 56 -7.12 -24.39 7.02
C VAL A 56 -7.38 -24.92 5.61
N LYS A 57 -8.20 -24.20 4.84
CA LYS A 57 -8.70 -24.63 3.53
C LYS A 57 -7.99 -23.97 2.35
N SER A 58 -7.31 -22.85 2.60
CA SER A 58 -6.62 -22.10 1.55
C SER A 58 -5.20 -21.72 1.98
N TYR A 59 -4.35 -21.41 1.00
CA TYR A 59 -2.99 -20.90 1.28
C TYR A 59 -3.00 -19.50 1.90
N ALA A 60 -4.02 -18.69 1.61
CA ALA A 60 -4.22 -17.40 2.24
C ALA A 60 -4.55 -17.57 3.75
N GLU A 61 -5.43 -18.51 4.11
CA GLU A 61 -5.67 -18.84 5.51
C GLU A 61 -4.41 -19.40 6.19
N TYR A 62 -3.62 -20.20 5.49
CA TYR A 62 -2.37 -20.74 6.00
C TYR A 62 -1.34 -19.63 6.27
N GLN A 63 -1.20 -18.68 5.36
CA GLN A 63 -0.38 -17.49 5.55
C GLN A 63 -0.83 -16.71 6.79
N ASN A 64 -2.14 -16.51 6.93
CA ASN A 64 -2.69 -15.78 8.06
C ASN A 64 -2.48 -16.46 9.41
N CYS A 65 -2.40 -17.80 9.45
CA CYS A 65 -2.00 -18.47 10.70
C CYS A 65 -0.61 -18.02 11.18
N PHE A 66 0.32 -17.77 10.27
CA PHE A 66 1.64 -17.25 10.59
C PHE A 66 1.58 -15.76 10.93
N MET A 67 0.85 -14.98 10.14
CA MET A 67 0.69 -13.54 10.35
C MET A 67 -0.02 -13.25 11.67
N ASN A 68 -1.05 -13.98 12.02
CA ASN A 68 -1.76 -13.81 13.30
C ASN A 68 -0.83 -14.04 14.51
N ARG A 69 0.10 -15.01 14.40
CA ARG A 69 1.13 -15.20 15.44
C ARG A 69 2.08 -14.00 15.53
N LEU A 70 2.41 -13.36 14.41
CA LEU A 70 3.22 -12.13 14.41
C LEU A 70 2.41 -10.94 14.94
N ILE A 71 1.11 -10.89 14.69
CA ILE A 71 0.20 -9.89 15.29
C ILE A 71 0.20 -10.06 16.82
N ASP A 72 0.01 -11.27 17.32
CA ASP A 72 0.06 -11.56 18.77
C ASP A 72 1.42 -11.15 19.35
N TYR A 73 2.50 -11.44 18.64
CA TYR A 73 3.85 -11.08 19.08
C TYR A 73 4.04 -9.56 19.17
N LEU A 74 3.64 -8.80 18.14
CA LEU A 74 3.73 -7.35 18.11
C LEU A 74 2.87 -6.70 19.20
N GLU A 75 1.63 -7.18 19.39
CA GLU A 75 0.75 -6.71 20.47
C GLU A 75 1.39 -6.94 21.84
N SER A 76 2.07 -8.08 22.05
CA SER A 76 2.80 -8.35 23.30
C SER A 76 3.96 -7.39 23.56
N LYS A 77 4.46 -6.74 22.49
CA LYS A 77 5.48 -5.69 22.54
C LYS A 77 4.88 -4.27 22.57
N GLY A 78 3.55 -4.15 22.66
CA GLY A 78 2.85 -2.86 22.63
C GLY A 78 2.86 -2.18 21.25
N ARG A 79 2.89 -2.97 20.16
CA ARG A 79 2.89 -2.47 18.79
C ARG A 79 1.66 -2.97 18.05
N HIS A 80 1.09 -2.12 17.20
CA HIS A 80 -0.02 -2.47 16.32
C HIS A 80 0.51 -2.91 14.95
N CYS A 81 -0.15 -3.91 14.38
CA CYS A 81 0.30 -4.53 13.14
C CYS A 81 -0.39 -3.92 11.92
N ILE A 82 0.37 -3.60 10.89
CA ILE A 82 -0.13 -3.26 9.55
C ILE A 82 0.27 -4.39 8.59
N VAL A 83 -0.61 -4.70 7.62
CA VAL A 83 -0.40 -5.72 6.60
C VAL A 83 -0.92 -5.21 5.25
N TRP A 84 -0.36 -5.68 4.14
CA TRP A 84 -0.96 -5.43 2.84
C TRP A 84 -2.32 -6.10 2.71
N ASN A 85 -3.24 -5.48 2.00
CA ASN A 85 -4.64 -5.92 1.96
C ASN A 85 -4.88 -7.30 1.34
N GLU A 86 -3.92 -7.89 0.66
CA GLU A 86 -4.00 -9.26 0.16
C GLU A 86 -4.10 -10.30 1.28
N ALA A 87 -3.62 -9.97 2.49
CA ALA A 87 -3.82 -10.81 3.66
C ALA A 87 -5.32 -11.04 3.98
N ALA A 88 -6.18 -10.09 3.63
CA ALA A 88 -7.63 -10.24 3.81
C ALA A 88 -8.27 -11.32 2.91
N ARG A 89 -7.53 -11.87 1.92
CA ARG A 89 -7.99 -13.03 1.13
C ARG A 89 -8.17 -14.27 1.97
N GLY A 90 -7.46 -14.40 3.08
CA GLY A 90 -7.70 -15.42 4.08
C GLY A 90 -8.76 -14.96 5.08
N ALA A 91 -9.87 -15.69 5.17
CA ALA A 91 -11.00 -15.30 6.02
C ALA A 91 -10.68 -15.26 7.53
N ASN A 92 -9.53 -15.77 7.93
CA ASN A 92 -9.05 -15.85 9.31
C ASN A 92 -8.03 -14.78 9.70
N LEU A 93 -7.89 -13.70 8.92
CA LEU A 93 -7.05 -12.57 9.32
C LEU A 93 -7.61 -11.93 10.59
N ASP A 94 -6.74 -11.74 11.60
CA ASP A 94 -7.09 -11.07 12.84
C ASP A 94 -7.45 -9.60 12.59
N LYS A 95 -8.58 -9.15 13.15
CA LYS A 95 -9.09 -7.78 12.98
C LYS A 95 -8.31 -6.71 13.75
N ARG A 96 -7.36 -7.10 14.59
CA ARG A 96 -6.40 -6.18 15.20
C ARG A 96 -5.42 -5.63 14.16
N ALA A 97 -5.18 -6.38 13.06
CA ALA A 97 -4.40 -5.86 11.95
C ALA A 97 -5.12 -4.71 11.24
N ILE A 98 -4.35 -3.72 10.84
CA ILE A 98 -4.78 -2.68 9.92
C ILE A 98 -4.35 -3.11 8.52
N ILE A 99 -5.26 -3.20 7.56
CA ILE A 99 -4.86 -3.49 6.18
C ILE A 99 -4.46 -2.21 5.46
N GLN A 100 -3.33 -2.23 4.75
CA GLN A 100 -2.96 -1.19 3.79
C GLN A 100 -3.57 -1.55 2.45
N TYR A 101 -4.61 -0.80 2.05
CA TYR A 101 -5.41 -1.06 0.85
C TYR A 101 -4.73 -0.47 -0.38
N TRP A 102 -3.85 -1.26 -1.01
CA TRP A 102 -3.14 -0.87 -2.23
C TRP A 102 -3.75 -1.49 -3.49
N LYS A 103 -4.12 -2.77 -3.40
CA LYS A 103 -4.73 -3.51 -4.50
C LYS A 103 -6.23 -3.24 -4.52
N GLU A 104 -6.64 -2.54 -5.57
CA GLU A 104 -8.01 -2.08 -5.72
C GLU A 104 -8.95 -3.22 -6.11
N LYS A 105 -10.26 -3.04 -5.83
CA LYS A 105 -11.35 -3.96 -6.20
C LYS A 105 -11.27 -5.36 -5.57
N GLU A 106 -10.46 -5.55 -4.56
CA GLU A 106 -10.36 -6.79 -3.80
C GLU A 106 -11.56 -6.95 -2.85
N LYS A 107 -12.54 -7.77 -3.26
CA LYS A 107 -13.75 -8.01 -2.43
C LYS A 107 -13.42 -8.46 -1.00
N PRO A 108 -12.46 -9.38 -0.74
CA PRO A 108 -12.10 -9.77 0.62
C PRO A 108 -11.66 -8.59 1.50
N SER A 109 -10.97 -7.61 0.93
CA SER A 109 -10.56 -6.40 1.66
C SER A 109 -11.77 -5.55 2.05
N ILE A 110 -12.73 -5.40 1.12
CA ILE A 110 -13.98 -4.67 1.39
C ILE A 110 -14.80 -5.38 2.47
N ASP A 111 -14.92 -6.69 2.40
CA ASP A 111 -15.62 -7.50 3.41
C ASP A 111 -14.94 -7.39 4.79
N PHE A 112 -13.59 -7.39 4.83
CA PHE A 112 -12.82 -7.18 6.05
C PHE A 112 -13.12 -5.81 6.68
N ILE A 113 -13.08 -4.74 5.89
CA ILE A 113 -13.36 -3.38 6.36
C ILE A 113 -14.82 -3.25 6.84
N ASN A 114 -15.78 -3.73 6.06
CA ASN A 114 -17.20 -3.67 6.40
C ASN A 114 -17.53 -4.47 7.68
N SER A 115 -16.72 -5.47 8.01
CA SER A 115 -16.88 -6.27 9.24
C SER A 115 -16.15 -5.69 10.45
N GLY A 116 -15.67 -4.45 10.39
CA GLY A 116 -15.04 -3.71 11.49
C GLY A 116 -13.50 -3.72 11.49
N GLY A 117 -12.86 -4.30 10.46
CA GLY A 117 -11.41 -4.21 10.27
C GLY A 117 -11.00 -2.80 9.83
N LYS A 118 -9.86 -2.31 10.31
CA LYS A 118 -9.33 -0.99 9.95
C LYS A 118 -8.52 -1.04 8.66
N ALA A 119 -8.49 0.08 7.92
CA ALA A 119 -7.70 0.19 6.71
C ALA A 119 -7.03 1.57 6.55
N ILE A 120 -5.83 1.56 5.96
CA ILE A 120 -5.15 2.73 5.42
C ILE A 120 -5.34 2.70 3.90
N LEU A 121 -5.76 3.80 3.29
CA LEU A 121 -5.91 3.89 1.84
C LEU A 121 -4.57 4.18 1.18
N SER A 122 -4.12 3.26 0.34
CA SER A 122 -2.95 3.41 -0.52
C SER A 122 -3.23 2.87 -1.93
N PRO A 123 -4.42 3.13 -2.53
CA PRO A 123 -4.76 2.49 -3.79
C PRO A 123 -3.74 2.84 -4.87
N PHE A 124 -3.26 1.80 -5.57
CA PHE A 124 -2.20 1.86 -6.55
C PHE A 124 -2.39 3.01 -7.57
N SER A 125 -3.59 3.11 -8.15
CA SER A 125 -3.85 4.09 -9.19
C SER A 125 -3.96 5.54 -8.69
N TYR A 126 -3.96 5.76 -7.38
CA TYR A 126 -4.06 7.08 -6.74
C TYR A 126 -2.83 7.47 -5.94
N CYS A 127 -2.22 6.52 -5.22
CA CYS A 127 -1.25 6.80 -4.16
C CYS A 127 0.19 6.42 -4.49
N TYR A 128 0.45 5.60 -5.51
CA TYR A 128 1.81 5.20 -5.86
C TYR A 128 2.49 6.33 -6.63
N LEU A 129 3.25 7.15 -5.90
CA LEU A 129 3.88 8.36 -6.46
C LEU A 129 5.20 8.09 -7.18
N ASP A 130 5.70 6.87 -7.13
CA ASP A 130 6.85 6.38 -7.91
C ASP A 130 6.51 6.19 -9.39
N TYR A 131 5.22 6.03 -9.73
CA TYR A 131 4.78 5.98 -11.12
C TYR A 131 4.68 7.35 -11.76
N ASP A 132 4.83 7.37 -13.09
CA ASP A 132 4.69 8.58 -13.87
C ASP A 132 3.26 9.18 -13.76
N TYR A 133 3.16 10.48 -14.02
CA TYR A 133 1.88 11.21 -14.03
C TYR A 133 0.84 10.66 -15.03
N LEU A 134 1.26 9.81 -15.96
CA LEU A 134 0.36 9.11 -16.86
C LEU A 134 -0.49 8.04 -16.14
N ILE A 135 0.08 7.41 -15.14
CA ILE A 135 -0.58 6.35 -14.34
C ILE A 135 -1.29 6.97 -13.13
N THR A 136 -0.58 7.86 -12.42
CA THR A 136 -1.08 8.50 -11.19
C THR A 136 -1.09 10.03 -11.39
N PRO A 137 -2.01 10.58 -12.21
CA PRO A 137 -2.07 12.02 -12.47
C PRO A 137 -2.57 12.79 -11.26
N LEU A 138 -2.15 14.05 -11.13
CA LEU A 138 -2.45 14.91 -9.98
C LEU A 138 -3.95 15.02 -9.66
N ASN A 139 -4.80 15.16 -10.69
CA ASN A 139 -6.25 15.23 -10.50
C ASN A 139 -6.83 13.95 -9.91
N ARG A 140 -6.28 12.79 -10.27
CA ARG A 140 -6.69 11.50 -9.71
C ARG A 140 -6.28 11.40 -8.24
N VAL A 141 -5.04 11.74 -7.90
CA VAL A 141 -4.59 11.77 -6.49
C VAL A 141 -5.52 12.66 -5.66
N TYR A 142 -5.83 13.86 -6.15
CA TYR A 142 -6.71 14.80 -5.44
C TYR A 142 -8.15 14.31 -5.31
N SER A 143 -8.64 13.46 -6.22
CA SER A 143 -9.99 12.91 -6.20
C SER A 143 -10.16 11.70 -5.27
N LEU A 144 -9.09 11.20 -4.64
CA LEU A 144 -9.19 10.08 -3.71
C LEU A 144 -10.11 10.44 -2.55
N ASN A 145 -11.00 9.53 -2.23
CA ASN A 145 -11.91 9.61 -1.10
C ASN A 145 -12.25 8.20 -0.59
N SER A 146 -13.09 8.12 0.42
CA SER A 146 -13.55 6.86 1.01
C SER A 146 -14.72 6.20 0.26
N ASP A 147 -15.17 6.76 -0.87
CA ASP A 147 -16.29 6.21 -1.67
C ASP A 147 -15.81 5.03 -2.54
N ILE A 148 -15.24 4.03 -1.88
CA ILE A 148 -14.77 2.81 -2.53
C ILE A 148 -15.98 1.90 -2.80
N PRO A 149 -16.15 1.40 -4.05
CA PRO A 149 -17.28 0.53 -4.38
C PRO A 149 -17.38 -0.68 -3.44
N GLY A 150 -18.54 -0.85 -2.84
CA GLY A 150 -18.84 -1.94 -1.91
C GLY A 150 -18.58 -1.64 -0.43
N LEU A 151 -17.97 -0.50 -0.09
CA LEU A 151 -17.92 -0.06 1.31
C LEU A 151 -19.28 0.45 1.77
N THR A 152 -19.68 0.02 2.95
CA THR A 152 -20.82 0.58 3.67
C THR A 152 -20.44 1.88 4.37
N ASP A 153 -21.41 2.68 4.79
CA ASP A 153 -21.13 3.91 5.54
C ASP A 153 -20.44 3.62 6.88
N GLU A 154 -20.73 2.49 7.51
CA GLU A 154 -19.98 2.03 8.70
C GLU A 154 -18.57 1.59 8.32
N GLY A 155 -18.37 0.91 7.17
CA GLY A 155 -17.07 0.54 6.66
C GLY A 155 -16.18 1.76 6.38
N LYS A 156 -16.74 2.86 5.85
CA LYS A 156 -16.00 4.11 5.64
C LYS A 156 -15.38 4.67 6.93
N LYS A 157 -16.04 4.50 8.07
CA LYS A 157 -15.51 4.93 9.39
C LYS A 157 -14.30 4.14 9.84
N ASN A 158 -14.06 2.97 9.26
CA ASN A 158 -12.91 2.13 9.55
C ASN A 158 -11.67 2.52 8.72
N ILE A 159 -11.77 3.50 7.82
CA ILE A 159 -10.62 4.10 7.14
C ILE A 159 -9.92 5.03 8.13
N VAL A 160 -8.68 4.70 8.48
CA VAL A 160 -7.92 5.42 9.51
C VAL A 160 -6.92 6.42 8.95
N GLY A 161 -6.66 6.39 7.65
CA GLY A 161 -5.74 7.33 7.02
C GLY A 161 -5.47 7.02 5.56
N VAL A 162 -4.56 7.80 4.99
CA VAL A 162 -4.06 7.67 3.61
C VAL A 162 -2.54 7.61 3.66
N GLU A 163 -1.95 6.75 2.85
CA GLU A 163 -0.51 6.64 2.68
C GLU A 163 -0.15 6.60 1.21
N ALA A 164 0.91 7.29 0.83
CA ALA A 164 1.38 7.33 -0.55
C ALA A 164 2.77 6.68 -0.63
N PRO A 165 2.85 5.43 -1.07
CA PRO A 165 4.11 4.75 -1.32
C PRO A 165 4.92 5.44 -2.40
N ILE A 166 6.24 5.42 -2.23
CA ILE A 166 7.21 5.85 -3.23
C ILE A 166 8.37 4.85 -3.26
N TRP A 167 8.26 3.88 -4.17
CA TRP A 167 9.26 2.85 -4.36
C TRP A 167 10.43 3.38 -5.20
N THR A 168 11.63 2.89 -4.96
CA THR A 168 12.83 3.50 -5.52
C THR A 168 13.40 2.82 -6.77
N GLU A 169 12.73 1.81 -7.32
CA GLU A 169 13.21 1.09 -8.51
C GLU A 169 13.45 2.01 -9.71
N TYR A 170 12.67 3.08 -9.85
CA TYR A 170 12.75 4.02 -10.98
C TYR A 170 13.18 5.42 -10.56
N ILE A 171 13.77 5.55 -9.35
CA ILE A 171 14.23 6.82 -8.78
C ILE A 171 15.76 6.80 -8.70
N SER A 172 16.41 7.39 -9.70
CA SER A 172 17.86 7.41 -9.83
C SER A 172 18.56 8.45 -8.95
N ASP A 173 17.86 9.53 -8.62
CA ASP A 173 18.41 10.70 -7.95
C ASP A 173 17.32 11.56 -7.30
N ILE A 174 17.75 12.56 -6.53
CA ILE A 174 16.84 13.46 -5.81
C ILE A 174 15.93 14.28 -6.75
N ASN A 175 16.41 14.67 -7.92
CA ASN A 175 15.61 15.46 -8.86
C ASN A 175 14.44 14.60 -9.39
N ARG A 176 14.72 13.30 -9.66
CA ARG A 176 13.68 12.37 -10.09
C ARG A 176 12.67 12.13 -8.97
N LEU A 177 13.11 11.98 -7.72
CA LEU A 177 12.24 11.89 -6.56
C LEU A 177 11.32 13.10 -6.46
N GLU A 178 11.89 14.29 -6.50
CA GLU A 178 11.14 15.54 -6.44
C GLU A 178 10.13 15.67 -7.59
N GLU A 179 10.53 15.35 -8.82
CA GLU A 179 9.63 15.34 -9.98
C GLU A 179 8.41 14.45 -9.79
N LEU A 180 8.59 13.28 -9.19
CA LEU A 180 7.52 12.32 -8.94
C LEU A 180 6.65 12.73 -7.75
N LEU A 181 7.26 13.29 -6.73
CA LEU A 181 6.58 13.64 -5.49
C LEU A 181 5.72 14.90 -5.63
N PHE A 182 6.27 15.96 -6.23
CA PHE A 182 5.58 17.23 -6.34
C PHE A 182 4.92 17.47 -7.70
N PRO A 183 3.69 18.02 -7.74
CA PRO A 183 2.87 18.47 -6.61
C PRO A 183 1.95 17.39 -5.99
N ARG A 184 2.08 16.11 -6.36
CA ARG A 184 1.14 15.05 -5.93
C ARG A 184 1.08 14.86 -4.42
N ILE A 185 2.19 15.04 -3.70
CA ILE A 185 2.20 14.96 -2.24
C ILE A 185 1.31 16.03 -1.58
N ILE A 186 1.14 17.20 -2.23
CA ILE A 186 0.21 18.23 -1.76
C ILE A 186 -1.23 17.72 -1.86
N ALA A 187 -1.56 17.01 -2.95
CA ALA A 187 -2.88 16.40 -3.10
C ALA A 187 -3.12 15.32 -2.03
N VAL A 188 -2.14 14.44 -1.79
CA VAL A 188 -2.21 13.44 -0.71
C VAL A 188 -2.45 14.09 0.65
N SER A 189 -1.72 15.17 0.95
CA SER A 189 -1.91 15.93 2.20
C SER A 189 -3.33 16.47 2.33
N LYS A 190 -3.89 17.03 1.26
CA LYS A 190 -5.28 17.53 1.26
C LYS A 190 -6.30 16.41 1.48
N VAL A 191 -6.10 15.27 0.84
CA VAL A 191 -6.95 14.08 1.04
C VAL A 191 -6.84 13.57 2.48
N ALA A 192 -5.63 13.43 3.01
CA ALA A 192 -5.39 12.94 4.36
C ALA A 192 -6.01 13.82 5.45
N LEU A 193 -6.07 15.14 5.21
CA LEU A 193 -6.69 16.11 6.12
C LEU A 193 -8.19 16.32 5.85
N ALA A 194 -8.79 15.57 4.92
CA ALA A 194 -10.18 15.76 4.46
C ALA A 194 -10.45 17.18 3.93
N GLU A 195 -9.44 17.83 3.35
CA GLU A 195 -9.50 19.19 2.78
C GLU A 195 -9.65 19.19 1.24
N ASN A 196 -9.98 18.05 0.63
CA ASN A 196 -10.15 17.90 -0.81
C ASN A 196 -11.59 18.13 -1.29
N ASN A 197 -12.31 19.03 -0.61
CA ASN A 197 -13.69 19.43 -0.93
C ASN A 197 -13.80 20.61 -1.91
N LYS A 198 -12.68 21.23 -2.27
CA LYS A 198 -12.61 22.29 -3.27
C LYS A 198 -12.64 21.70 -4.69
N SER A 199 -13.05 22.50 -5.67
CA SER A 199 -12.89 22.13 -7.07
C SER A 199 -11.40 21.93 -7.41
N TYR A 200 -11.11 21.13 -8.44
CA TYR A 200 -9.72 20.93 -8.87
C TYR A 200 -9.02 22.22 -9.29
N THR A 201 -9.79 23.19 -9.86
CA THR A 201 -9.25 24.50 -10.23
C THR A 201 -8.81 25.31 -9.01
N GLU A 202 -9.61 25.32 -7.95
CA GLU A 202 -9.26 25.99 -6.68
C GLU A 202 -8.06 25.29 -6.01
N PHE A 203 -8.02 23.97 -6.05
CA PHE A 203 -6.87 23.22 -5.56
C PHE A 203 -5.56 23.59 -6.31
N LEU A 204 -5.62 23.82 -7.62
CA LEU A 204 -4.45 24.29 -8.38
C LEU A 204 -3.98 25.70 -7.94
N CYS A 205 -4.87 26.54 -7.43
CA CYS A 205 -4.47 27.83 -6.82
C CYS A 205 -3.68 27.58 -5.52
N ASP A 206 -4.17 26.68 -4.65
CA ASP A 206 -3.46 26.29 -3.43
C ASP A 206 -2.07 25.70 -3.77
N VAL A 207 -1.98 24.85 -4.79
CA VAL A 207 -0.71 24.28 -5.28
C VAL A 207 0.29 25.37 -5.69
N ASN A 208 -0.18 26.38 -6.43
CA ASN A 208 0.66 27.50 -6.87
C ASN A 208 1.14 28.36 -5.68
N GLU A 209 0.29 28.59 -4.68
CA GLU A 209 0.69 29.30 -3.46
C GLU A 209 1.78 28.54 -2.71
N ILE A 210 1.59 27.23 -2.50
CA ILE A 210 2.59 26.37 -1.85
C ILE A 210 3.89 26.36 -2.64
N ARG A 211 3.82 26.26 -3.98
CA ARG A 211 4.98 26.36 -4.86
C ARG A 211 5.77 27.63 -4.62
N ASN A 212 5.10 28.79 -4.61
CA ASN A 212 5.77 30.09 -4.39
C ASN A 212 6.47 30.13 -3.03
N ARG A 213 5.86 29.57 -2.00
CA ARG A 213 6.47 29.45 -0.67
C ARG A 213 7.69 28.52 -0.68
N LEU A 214 7.60 27.35 -1.31
CA LEU A 214 8.71 26.38 -1.40
C LEU A 214 9.88 26.95 -2.22
N SER A 215 9.62 27.71 -3.28
CA SER A 215 10.64 28.34 -4.10
C SER A 215 11.54 29.32 -3.30
N SER A 216 11.00 29.95 -2.24
CA SER A 216 11.79 30.83 -1.37
C SER A 216 12.85 30.08 -0.54
N TYR A 217 12.76 28.76 -0.44
CA TYR A 217 13.72 27.88 0.24
C TYR A 217 14.68 27.18 -0.72
N ASN A 218 14.76 27.59 -1.99
CA ASN A 218 15.47 26.89 -3.06
C ASN A 218 15.04 25.41 -3.23
N PHE A 219 13.84 25.10 -2.79
CA PHE A 219 13.24 23.79 -2.90
C PHE A 219 12.34 23.79 -4.15
N CYS A 220 12.56 22.88 -5.04
CA CYS A 220 11.80 22.66 -6.27
C CYS A 220 12.36 23.30 -7.55
N ASN A 221 12.72 22.43 -8.47
CA ASN A 221 13.07 22.77 -9.83
C ASN A 221 11.79 23.14 -10.64
N GLU A 222 11.82 24.19 -11.47
CA GLU A 222 10.64 24.60 -12.29
C GLU A 222 10.06 23.47 -13.16
N LYS A 223 10.89 22.53 -13.61
CA LYS A 223 10.46 21.39 -14.40
C LYS A 223 9.44 20.48 -13.69
N MET A 224 9.43 20.46 -12.36
CA MET A 224 8.53 19.63 -11.54
C MET A 224 7.07 20.06 -11.69
N TRP A 225 6.84 21.36 -11.82
CA TRP A 225 5.50 21.94 -11.84
C TRP A 225 4.84 21.95 -13.20
N THR A 226 5.63 21.79 -14.30
CA THR A 226 5.14 21.81 -15.68
C THR A 226 4.63 20.44 -16.14
N LYS A 227 5.13 19.36 -15.57
CA LYS A 227 4.68 17.97 -15.91
C LYS A 227 3.28 17.62 -15.41
N SER A 228 2.68 18.44 -14.56
CA SER A 228 1.30 18.23 -14.07
C SER A 228 0.24 18.35 -15.17
N ARG A 229 0.59 18.76 -16.37
CA ARG A 229 -0.32 18.83 -17.50
C ARG A 229 -0.29 17.51 -18.26
N THR A 230 -1.34 16.77 -18.09
CA THR A 230 -1.69 15.59 -18.87
C THR A 230 -1.60 15.86 -20.36
N SER A 231 -0.52 15.48 -21.00
CA SER A 231 -0.54 15.15 -22.41
C SER A 231 -0.05 13.72 -22.57
N MET A 232 -0.97 12.79 -22.54
CA MET A 232 -0.74 11.50 -23.17
C MET A 232 -0.47 11.74 -24.66
N PRO A 233 0.31 10.95 -25.40
CA PRO A 233 0.05 9.55 -25.66
C PRO A 233 1.28 8.64 -25.95
N LEU A 234 2.42 9.17 -26.35
CA LEU A 234 3.52 8.33 -26.87
C LEU A 234 4.47 7.81 -25.79
N GLY A 235 4.62 8.54 -24.69
CA GLY A 235 5.46 8.12 -23.55
C GLY A 235 4.90 6.91 -22.81
N TRP A 236 3.58 6.77 -22.72
CA TRP A 236 2.92 5.66 -22.05
C TRP A 236 3.19 4.32 -22.73
N LEU A 237 3.06 4.24 -24.04
CA LEU A 237 3.35 3.02 -24.80
C LEU A 237 4.81 2.59 -24.66
N LYS A 238 5.74 3.57 -24.64
CA LYS A 238 7.16 3.29 -24.41
C LYS A 238 7.40 2.83 -22.99
N PHE A 239 6.82 3.51 -21.99
CA PHE A 239 6.93 3.17 -20.59
C PHE A 239 6.37 1.77 -20.30
N VAL A 240 5.16 1.45 -20.78
CA VAL A 240 4.57 0.11 -20.66
C VAL A 240 5.44 -0.95 -21.32
N LYS A 241 5.98 -0.67 -22.50
CA LYS A 241 6.87 -1.59 -23.21
C LYS A 241 8.20 -1.82 -22.47
N ASP A 242 8.74 -0.78 -21.85
CA ASP A 242 10.07 -0.83 -21.22
C ASP A 242 10.02 -1.37 -19.77
N HIS A 243 8.86 -1.28 -19.10
CA HIS A 243 8.74 -1.57 -17.67
C HIS A 243 7.72 -2.67 -17.31
N TYR A 244 6.82 -3.02 -18.24
CA TYR A 244 5.84 -4.08 -18.01
C TYR A 244 6.00 -5.19 -19.05
N THR A 245 6.50 -6.33 -18.62
CA THR A 245 6.41 -7.55 -19.42
C THR A 245 4.94 -7.99 -19.47
N ILE A 246 4.57 -8.68 -20.56
CA ILE A 246 3.22 -9.26 -20.70
C ILE A 246 2.85 -10.14 -19.50
N ASP A 247 3.84 -10.77 -18.87
CA ASP A 247 3.67 -11.62 -17.70
C ASP A 247 3.33 -10.82 -16.45
N PHE A 248 3.98 -9.69 -16.20
CA PHE A 248 3.63 -8.79 -15.10
C PHE A 248 2.17 -8.27 -15.22
N ILE A 249 1.77 -7.88 -16.44
CA ILE A 249 0.39 -7.42 -16.69
C ILE A 249 -0.63 -8.55 -16.44
N LYS A 250 -0.30 -9.77 -16.81
CA LYS A 250 -1.17 -10.94 -16.56
C LYS A 250 -1.27 -11.27 -15.07
N GLU A 251 -0.18 -11.20 -14.33
CA GLU A 251 -0.17 -11.45 -12.87
C GLU A 251 -0.96 -10.41 -12.07
N GLN A 252 -1.08 -9.18 -12.58
CA GLN A 252 -1.85 -8.11 -11.94
C GLN A 252 -3.34 -8.09 -12.36
N LEU A 253 -3.69 -8.69 -13.52
CA LEU A 253 -5.06 -8.65 -14.05
C LEU A 253 -5.85 -9.95 -13.83
N PHE A 254 -5.19 -11.06 -13.46
CA PHE A 254 -5.79 -12.38 -13.23
C PHE A 254 -5.28 -13.00 -11.93
#